data_b06637f46f0a005f05fe8ab507960174
#
_entry.id   b06637f46f0a005f05fe8ab507960174
#
_cell.length_a   1.000
_cell.length_b   1.000
_cell.length_c   1.000
_cell.angle_alpha   90.00
_cell.angle_beta   90.00
_cell.angle_gamma   90.00
#
_symmetry.space_group_name_H-M   'P 1'
#
loop_
_entity.id
_entity.type
_entity.pdbx_description
1 polymer ?
#
loop_
_entity_poly.entity_id
_entity_poly.type
_entity_poly.pdbx_seq_one_letter_code
_entity_poly.pdbx_strand_id
1 'polypeptide(L)'
;LTPIDKQSAIKALDDQIDKLEMTDDAAKSLLADLKVGLDMVSSGYISFGKSHQTLIVYADSPERLVKDTNIVTTTLEDLGLIVTYSTLSLGAAYFAQLPGNYTLRPRLSSISSLNFAEMESFHNFFTGKEKGNTWGNNLITLGGSGNDIYNLNYHMTT
;
A
#
# COMPACT_ATOMS: atom_id res chain seq x y z
N LEU A 1 1.74 -5.72 4.50
CA LEU A 1 0.47 -6.12 5.08
C LEU A 1 0.68 -7.10 6.23
N THR A 2 0.08 -6.84 7.40
CA THR A 2 0.07 -7.78 8.53
C THR A 2 -1.35 -8.34 8.65
N PRO A 3 -1.55 -9.62 8.36
CA PRO A 3 -2.90 -10.21 8.44
C PRO A 3 -3.50 -10.09 9.82
N ILE A 4 -4.81 -9.88 9.88
CA ILE A 4 -5.63 -9.99 11.08
C ILE A 4 -6.52 -11.23 10.97
N ASP A 5 -6.89 -11.78 12.11
CA ASP A 5 -7.75 -12.96 12.11
C ASP A 5 -9.15 -12.63 11.57
N LYS A 6 -9.79 -13.65 11.01
CA LYS A 6 -11.08 -13.51 10.34
C LYS A 6 -12.18 -13.00 11.29
N GLN A 7 -12.19 -13.47 12.53
CA GLN A 7 -13.23 -13.08 13.50
C GLN A 7 -13.11 -11.61 13.89
N SER A 8 -11.88 -11.14 14.11
CA SER A 8 -11.60 -9.72 14.36
C SER A 8 -11.98 -8.83 13.19
N ALA A 9 -11.76 -9.30 11.95
CA ALA A 9 -12.16 -8.57 10.75
C ALA A 9 -13.69 -8.47 10.63
N ILE A 10 -14.40 -9.57 10.82
CA ILE A 10 -15.87 -9.62 10.80
C ILE A 10 -16.43 -8.66 11.86
N LYS A 11 -15.96 -8.77 13.10
CA LYS A 11 -16.42 -7.90 14.17
C LYS A 11 -16.21 -6.41 13.88
N ALA A 12 -15.05 -6.06 13.30
CA ALA A 12 -14.77 -4.67 12.96
C ALA A 12 -15.70 -4.14 11.86
N LEU A 13 -16.09 -4.97 10.90
CA LEU A 13 -17.06 -4.62 9.86
C LEU A 13 -18.46 -4.50 10.42
N ASP A 14 -18.90 -5.43 11.27
CA ASP A 14 -20.20 -5.39 11.96
C ASP A 14 -20.32 -4.11 12.81
N ASP A 15 -19.31 -3.82 13.64
CA ASP A 15 -19.27 -2.59 14.46
C ASP A 15 -19.36 -1.31 13.61
N GLN A 16 -18.84 -1.34 12.38
CA GLN A 16 -18.91 -0.22 11.45
C GLN A 16 -20.28 -0.11 10.77
N ILE A 17 -20.86 -1.23 10.38
CA ILE A 17 -22.22 -1.29 9.85
C ILE A 17 -23.22 -0.76 10.87
N ASP A 18 -23.14 -1.23 12.12
CA ASP A 18 -24.02 -0.81 13.20
C ASP A 18 -23.94 0.72 13.44
N LYS A 19 -22.72 1.27 13.42
CA LYS A 19 -22.50 2.73 13.57
C LYS A 19 -23.14 3.51 12.43
N LEU A 20 -23.03 3.02 11.20
CA LEU A 20 -23.61 3.69 10.04
C LEU A 20 -25.14 3.56 10.00
N GLU A 21 -25.70 2.41 10.45
CA GLU A 21 -27.15 2.25 10.55
C GLU A 21 -27.78 3.14 11.64
N MET A 22 -27.01 3.44 12.71
CA MET A 22 -27.45 4.37 13.76
C MET A 22 -27.39 5.84 13.30
N THR A 23 -26.62 6.15 12.26
CA THR A 23 -26.48 7.51 11.74
C THR A 23 -27.42 7.64 10.55
N ASP A 24 -28.51 8.40 10.70
CA ASP A 24 -29.60 8.53 9.72
C ASP A 24 -29.14 9.11 8.35
N ASP A 25 -27.89 9.48 8.25
CA ASP A 25 -27.22 10.11 7.09
C ASP A 25 -26.27 9.13 6.35
N ALA A 26 -26.39 7.82 6.64
CA ALA A 26 -25.54 6.85 5.99
C ALA A 26 -25.84 6.77 4.48
N ALA A 27 -24.83 7.07 3.67
CA ALA A 27 -24.89 6.81 2.25
C ALA A 27 -25.27 5.32 2.04
N LYS A 28 -26.46 5.05 1.54
CA LYS A 28 -26.99 3.70 1.34
C LYS A 28 -26.05 2.81 0.52
N SER A 29 -25.30 3.41 -0.40
CA SER A 29 -24.26 2.76 -1.17
C SER A 29 -23.12 2.23 -0.29
N LEU A 30 -22.61 3.05 0.65
CA LEU A 30 -21.53 2.64 1.55
C LEU A 30 -21.94 1.46 2.44
N LEU A 31 -23.17 1.47 2.92
CA LEU A 31 -23.69 0.40 3.75
C LEU A 31 -23.87 -0.90 2.94
N ALA A 32 -24.29 -0.80 1.68
CA ALA A 32 -24.36 -1.94 0.78
C ALA A 32 -22.97 -2.52 0.50
N ASP A 33 -21.98 -1.68 0.26
CA ASP A 33 -20.61 -2.09 -0.01
C ASP A 33 -19.97 -2.78 1.23
N LEU A 34 -20.24 -2.25 2.43
CA LEU A 34 -19.78 -2.89 3.67
C LEU A 34 -20.41 -4.27 3.90
N LYS A 35 -21.70 -4.43 3.60
CA LYS A 35 -22.38 -5.72 3.69
C LYS A 35 -21.82 -6.74 2.69
N VAL A 36 -21.53 -6.31 1.47
CA VAL A 36 -20.84 -7.14 0.47
C VAL A 36 -19.43 -7.52 0.97
N GLY A 37 -18.68 -6.57 1.50
CA GLY A 37 -17.36 -6.82 2.09
C GLY A 37 -17.42 -7.85 3.23
N LEU A 38 -18.41 -7.75 4.11
CA LEU A 38 -18.65 -8.69 5.19
C LEU A 38 -18.92 -10.12 4.68
N ASP A 39 -19.73 -10.26 3.65
CA ASP A 39 -20.02 -11.55 3.01
C ASP A 39 -18.76 -12.16 2.40
N MET A 40 -17.95 -11.34 1.70
CA MET A 40 -16.68 -11.77 1.10
C MET A 40 -15.65 -12.23 2.14
N VAL A 41 -15.57 -11.57 3.30
CA VAL A 41 -14.73 -12.02 4.42
C VAL A 41 -15.26 -13.31 5.02
N SER A 42 -16.57 -13.37 5.23
CA SER A 42 -17.25 -14.53 5.82
C SER A 42 -17.12 -15.79 4.96
N SER A 43 -17.16 -15.64 3.65
CA SER A 43 -16.93 -16.72 2.70
C SER A 43 -15.44 -17.06 2.50
N GLY A 44 -14.53 -16.19 2.96
CA GLY A 44 -13.08 -16.38 2.82
C GLY A 44 -12.52 -15.96 1.46
N TYR A 45 -13.27 -15.22 0.66
CA TYR A 45 -12.80 -14.65 -0.60
C TYR A 45 -11.75 -13.58 -0.40
N ILE A 46 -11.93 -12.75 0.62
CA ILE A 46 -10.96 -11.71 1.00
C ILE A 46 -10.56 -11.87 2.45
N SER A 47 -9.38 -11.36 2.78
CA SER A 47 -8.88 -11.23 4.14
C SER A 47 -8.57 -9.78 4.44
N PHE A 48 -8.50 -9.42 5.69
CA PHE A 48 -8.06 -8.09 6.13
C PHE A 48 -6.68 -8.15 6.76
N GLY A 49 -5.98 -7.05 6.66
CA GLY A 49 -4.68 -6.88 7.30
C GLY A 49 -4.43 -5.43 7.66
N LYS A 50 -3.49 -5.21 8.55
CA LYS A 50 -2.99 -3.87 8.86
C LYS A 50 -1.88 -3.50 7.88
N SER A 51 -2.04 -2.38 7.22
CA SER A 51 -1.09 -1.80 6.28
C SER A 51 -0.59 -0.45 6.76
N HIS A 52 0.60 -0.11 6.37
CA HIS A 52 1.19 1.21 6.50
C HIS A 52 1.91 1.52 5.20
N GLN A 53 1.61 2.68 4.64
CA GLN A 53 2.29 3.18 3.45
C GLN A 53 2.90 4.54 3.76
N THR A 54 4.12 4.75 3.32
CA THR A 54 4.83 6.00 3.47
C THR A 54 5.39 6.40 2.13
N LEU A 55 5.03 7.58 1.68
CA LEU A 55 5.64 8.21 0.52
C LEU A 55 6.66 9.26 1.00
N ILE A 56 7.86 9.21 0.46
CA ILE A 56 8.92 10.15 0.81
C ILE A 56 9.23 10.99 -0.42
N VAL A 57 9.04 12.29 -0.29
CA VAL A 57 9.32 13.26 -1.35
C VAL A 57 10.67 13.92 -1.07
N TYR A 58 11.53 13.95 -2.07
CA TYR A 58 12.83 14.60 -2.01
C TYR A 58 12.89 15.76 -3.02
N ALA A 59 13.53 16.85 -2.64
CA ALA A 59 13.77 17.97 -3.53
C ALA A 59 15.09 18.68 -3.18
N ASP A 60 15.64 19.38 -4.17
CA ASP A 60 16.92 20.08 -4.05
C ASP A 60 16.76 21.44 -3.35
N SER A 61 15.54 21.97 -3.23
CA SER A 61 15.26 23.23 -2.52
C SER A 61 13.96 23.13 -1.71
N PRO A 62 13.83 23.90 -0.62
CA PRO A 62 12.62 23.94 0.19
C PRO A 62 11.37 24.35 -0.61
N GLU A 63 11.50 25.31 -1.51
CA GLU A 63 10.39 25.81 -2.33
C GLU A 63 9.90 24.71 -3.28
N ARG A 64 10.81 23.97 -3.89
CA ARG A 64 10.49 22.85 -4.75
C ARG A 64 9.86 21.72 -3.95
N LEU A 65 10.38 21.43 -2.75
CA LEU A 65 9.81 20.41 -1.87
C LEU A 65 8.35 20.68 -1.55
N VAL A 66 8.01 21.92 -1.19
CA VAL A 66 6.62 22.32 -0.92
C VAL A 66 5.74 22.13 -2.14
N LYS A 67 6.22 22.56 -3.31
CA LYS A 67 5.46 22.42 -4.56
C LYS A 67 5.22 20.96 -4.92
N ASP A 68 6.27 20.14 -4.90
CA ASP A 68 6.18 18.73 -5.28
C ASP A 68 5.33 17.94 -4.28
N THR A 69 5.43 18.27 -2.99
CA THR A 69 4.59 17.66 -1.94
C THR A 69 3.12 18.01 -2.14
N ASN A 70 2.79 19.26 -2.47
CA ASN A 70 1.42 19.64 -2.74
C ASN A 70 0.83 18.92 -3.96
N ILE A 71 1.61 18.78 -5.04
CA ILE A 71 1.19 18.04 -6.25
C ILE A 71 0.88 16.59 -5.88
N VAL A 72 1.78 15.95 -5.16
CA VAL A 72 1.62 14.54 -4.74
C VAL A 72 0.40 14.40 -3.83
N THR A 73 0.23 15.28 -2.84
CA THR A 73 -0.90 15.25 -1.92
C THR A 73 -2.22 15.37 -2.68
N THR A 74 -2.35 16.38 -3.55
CA THR A 74 -3.57 16.58 -4.35
C THR A 74 -3.86 15.37 -5.22
N THR A 75 -2.84 14.82 -5.88
CA THR A 75 -3.03 13.63 -6.73
C THR A 75 -3.53 12.41 -5.93
N LEU A 76 -3.02 12.19 -4.72
CA LEU A 76 -3.45 11.08 -3.88
C LEU A 76 -4.86 11.31 -3.31
N GLU A 77 -5.18 12.55 -2.94
CA GLU A 77 -6.52 12.93 -2.47
C GLU A 77 -7.57 12.80 -3.58
N ASP A 78 -7.23 13.15 -4.81
CA ASP A 78 -8.09 12.96 -5.99
C ASP A 78 -8.38 11.47 -6.26
N LEU A 79 -7.46 10.58 -5.85
CA LEU A 79 -7.67 9.12 -5.88
C LEU A 79 -8.46 8.59 -4.66
N GLY A 80 -8.93 9.46 -3.77
CA GLY A 80 -9.70 9.10 -2.58
C GLY A 80 -8.85 8.63 -1.40
N LEU A 81 -7.53 8.83 -1.43
CA LEU A 81 -6.64 8.48 -0.33
C LEU A 81 -6.56 9.63 0.69
N ILE A 82 -6.56 9.28 1.96
CA ILE A 82 -6.36 10.25 3.04
C ILE A 82 -4.87 10.41 3.30
N VAL A 83 -4.32 11.58 2.97
CA VAL A 83 -2.91 11.90 3.16
C VAL A 83 -2.70 12.61 4.49
N THR A 84 -1.67 12.22 5.22
CA THR A 84 -1.28 12.85 6.48
C THR A 84 0.22 13.08 6.51
N TYR A 85 0.61 14.32 6.77
CA TYR A 85 2.03 14.65 6.94
C TYR A 85 2.57 14.07 8.24
N SER A 86 3.72 13.40 8.15
CA SER A 86 4.45 12.92 9.32
C SER A 86 5.45 13.96 9.78
N THR A 87 5.25 14.51 10.97
CA THR A 87 6.16 15.45 11.63
C THR A 87 6.91 14.77 12.77
N LEU A 88 6.23 14.52 13.89
CA LEU A 88 6.82 13.86 15.06
C LEU A 88 7.19 12.39 14.80
N SER A 89 6.46 11.69 13.95
CA SER A 89 6.72 10.29 13.60
C SER A 89 7.57 10.11 12.34
N LEU A 90 8.20 11.17 11.82
CA LEU A 90 9.00 11.11 10.59
C LEU A 90 10.12 10.07 10.66
N GLY A 91 10.89 10.07 11.74
CA GLY A 91 11.96 9.09 11.95
C GLY A 91 11.45 7.67 12.03
N ALA A 92 10.34 7.44 12.75
CA ALA A 92 9.71 6.12 12.84
C ALA A 92 9.22 5.65 11.48
N ALA A 93 8.53 6.50 10.72
CA ALA A 93 8.05 6.20 9.38
C ALA A 93 9.20 5.86 8.41
N TYR A 94 10.30 6.63 8.48
CA TYR A 94 11.48 6.38 7.66
C TYR A 94 12.12 5.03 7.97
N PHE A 95 12.37 4.72 9.24
CA PHE A 95 13.01 3.47 9.65
C PHE A 95 12.06 2.25 9.58
N ALA A 96 10.74 2.46 9.56
CA ALA A 96 9.76 1.38 9.40
C ALA A 96 9.87 0.65 8.04
N GLN A 97 10.48 1.28 7.04
CA GLN A 97 10.74 0.64 5.73
C GLN A 97 11.82 -0.45 5.79
N LEU A 98 12.67 -0.44 6.81
CA LEU A 98 13.73 -1.43 6.94
C LEU A 98 13.15 -2.77 7.44
N PRO A 99 13.63 -3.90 6.90
CA PRO A 99 13.21 -5.22 7.36
C PRO A 99 13.41 -5.40 8.87
N GLY A 100 12.40 -5.95 9.54
CA GLY A 100 12.43 -6.17 10.98
C GLY A 100 11.90 -5.03 11.85
N ASN A 101 11.79 -3.80 11.33
CA ASN A 101 11.35 -2.62 12.06
C ASN A 101 9.81 -2.40 12.05
N TYR A 102 9.05 -3.48 12.06
CA TYR A 102 7.58 -3.44 11.95
C TYR A 102 6.90 -2.68 13.09
N THR A 103 7.51 -2.63 14.26
CA THR A 103 6.99 -1.92 15.44
C THR A 103 7.03 -0.41 15.28
N LEU A 104 7.87 0.11 14.39
CA LEU A 104 8.02 1.54 14.15
C LEU A 104 6.96 2.11 13.18
N ARG A 105 6.10 1.27 12.62
CA ARG A 105 5.05 1.72 11.67
C ARG A 105 4.01 2.58 12.39
N PRO A 106 3.94 3.88 12.11
CA PRO A 106 2.88 4.72 12.67
C PRO A 106 1.58 4.53 11.89
N ARG A 107 0.44 4.82 12.51
CA ARG A 107 -0.88 4.93 11.86
C ARG A 107 -1.22 3.74 10.96
N LEU A 108 -1.22 2.55 11.52
CA LEU A 108 -1.67 1.36 10.82
C LEU A 108 -3.16 1.49 10.46
N SER A 109 -3.49 1.32 9.19
CA SER A 109 -4.86 1.24 8.68
C SER A 109 -5.24 -0.20 8.36
N SER A 110 -6.52 -0.53 8.49
CA SER A 110 -7.05 -1.81 8.03
C SER A 110 -7.37 -1.72 6.55
N ILE A 111 -6.90 -2.69 5.77
CA ILE A 111 -7.13 -2.77 4.33
C ILE A 111 -7.48 -4.21 3.95
N SER A 112 -8.35 -4.38 2.96
CA SER A 112 -8.64 -5.70 2.41
C SER A 112 -7.48 -6.21 1.55
N SER A 113 -7.37 -7.53 1.42
CA SER A 113 -6.38 -8.14 0.53
C SER A 113 -6.58 -7.74 -0.94
N LEU A 114 -7.83 -7.49 -1.35
CA LEU A 114 -8.15 -7.02 -2.69
C LEU A 114 -7.61 -5.61 -2.94
N ASN A 115 -7.99 -4.66 -2.09
CA ASN A 115 -7.49 -3.27 -2.22
C ASN A 115 -5.97 -3.20 -2.09
N PHE A 116 -5.37 -4.04 -1.24
CA PHE A 116 -3.92 -4.11 -1.16
C PHE A 116 -3.30 -4.59 -2.48
N ALA A 117 -3.87 -5.61 -3.11
CA ALA A 117 -3.40 -6.10 -4.40
C ALA A 117 -3.56 -5.06 -5.52
N GLU A 118 -4.64 -4.28 -5.51
CA GLU A 118 -4.85 -3.19 -6.47
C GLU A 118 -3.86 -2.02 -6.30
N MET A 119 -3.41 -1.77 -5.07
CA MET A 119 -2.41 -0.74 -4.79
C MET A 119 -0.99 -1.17 -5.18
N GLU A 120 -0.71 -2.47 -5.24
CA GLU A 120 0.57 -3.02 -5.69
C GLU A 120 0.61 -3.02 -7.22
N SER A 121 1.30 -2.04 -7.79
CA SER A 121 1.45 -1.93 -9.25
C SER A 121 2.42 -2.98 -9.76
N PHE A 122 1.90 -4.11 -10.21
CA PHE A 122 2.69 -5.09 -10.96
C PHE A 122 2.91 -4.70 -12.42
N HIS A 123 2.46 -3.51 -12.84
CA HIS A 123 2.51 -3.07 -14.24
C HIS A 123 3.84 -2.42 -14.63
N ASN A 124 4.66 -2.04 -13.68
CA ASN A 124 5.95 -1.41 -13.91
C ASN A 124 7.08 -2.28 -13.37
N PHE A 125 7.29 -3.42 -13.97
CA PHE A 125 8.51 -4.17 -13.73
C PHE A 125 9.70 -3.45 -14.38
N PHE A 126 10.71 -3.18 -13.57
CA PHE A 126 12.00 -2.78 -14.14
C PHE A 126 12.51 -3.91 -15.02
N THR A 127 12.82 -3.61 -16.27
CA THR A 127 13.36 -4.61 -17.20
C THR A 127 14.73 -5.13 -16.80
N GLY A 128 15.34 -4.53 -15.75
CA GLY A 128 16.68 -4.86 -15.30
C GLY A 128 17.76 -4.48 -16.34
N LYS A 129 18.98 -4.91 -16.08
CA LYS A 129 20.10 -4.70 -17.03
C LYS A 129 20.52 -6.05 -17.60
N GLU A 130 20.44 -6.20 -18.91
CA GLU A 130 20.94 -7.39 -19.59
C GLU A 130 22.47 -7.47 -19.54
N LYS A 131 23.14 -6.32 -19.63
CA LYS A 131 24.61 -6.17 -19.68
C LYS A 131 25.11 -5.13 -18.68
N GLY A 132 26.36 -5.18 -18.34
CA GLY A 132 27.02 -4.19 -17.49
C GLY A 132 26.78 -4.39 -15.99
N ASN A 133 26.49 -5.62 -15.57
CA ASN A 133 26.45 -6.01 -14.17
C ASN A 133 27.84 -6.34 -13.65
N THR A 134 28.06 -6.18 -12.35
CA THR A 134 29.36 -6.43 -11.70
C THR A 134 29.89 -7.85 -11.92
N TRP A 135 29.01 -8.81 -12.10
CA TRP A 135 29.30 -10.24 -12.25
C TRP A 135 29.05 -10.79 -13.67
N GLY A 136 28.89 -9.93 -14.68
CA GLY A 136 28.64 -10.35 -16.05
C GLY A 136 27.22 -10.08 -16.54
N ASN A 137 26.63 -11.01 -17.26
CA ASN A 137 25.26 -10.92 -17.74
C ASN A 137 24.25 -11.17 -16.60
N ASN A 138 22.97 -10.90 -16.87
CA ASN A 138 21.89 -11.20 -15.93
C ASN A 138 21.90 -12.68 -15.51
N LEU A 139 21.51 -12.94 -14.27
CA LEU A 139 21.44 -14.30 -13.73
C LEU A 139 20.31 -15.11 -14.34
N ILE A 140 19.14 -14.48 -14.46
CA ILE A 140 17.92 -15.10 -14.97
C ILE A 140 17.15 -14.05 -15.74
N THR A 141 16.57 -14.46 -16.87
CA THR A 141 15.59 -13.66 -17.61
C THR A 141 14.21 -14.29 -17.37
N LEU A 142 13.30 -13.50 -16.80
CA LEU A 142 11.91 -13.90 -16.59
C LEU A 142 11.06 -13.31 -17.70
N GLY A 143 10.28 -14.11 -18.39
CA GLY A 143 9.31 -13.69 -19.40
C GLY A 143 7.91 -13.68 -18.81
N GLY A 144 7.16 -12.59 -19.05
CA GLY A 144 5.74 -12.49 -18.74
C GLY A 144 4.86 -13.02 -19.87
N SER A 145 3.54 -12.93 -19.71
CA SER A 145 2.55 -13.33 -20.74
C SER A 145 2.47 -12.39 -21.95
N GLY A 146 3.30 -11.36 -22.00
CA GLY A 146 3.50 -10.42 -23.12
C GLY A 146 4.96 -10.42 -23.54
N ASN A 147 5.38 -9.36 -24.21
CA ASN A 147 6.79 -9.12 -24.55
C ASN A 147 7.63 -8.58 -23.37
N ASP A 148 7.08 -8.68 -22.15
CA ASP A 148 7.74 -8.16 -20.97
C ASP A 148 8.83 -9.11 -20.51
N ILE A 149 10.07 -8.63 -20.63
CA ILE A 149 11.26 -9.36 -20.19
C ILE A 149 11.80 -8.66 -18.94
N TYR A 150 11.98 -9.42 -17.88
CA TYR A 150 12.62 -8.97 -16.66
C TYR A 150 13.96 -9.67 -16.46
N ASN A 151 15.05 -8.88 -16.38
CA ASN A 151 16.39 -9.40 -16.15
C ASN A 151 16.76 -9.27 -14.68
N LEU A 152 16.80 -10.39 -13.99
CA LEU A 152 17.22 -10.45 -12.59
C LEU A 152 18.73 -10.31 -12.48
N ASN A 153 19.17 -9.29 -11.78
CA ASN A 153 20.57 -8.98 -11.57
C ASN A 153 20.95 -9.10 -10.09
N TYR A 154 22.17 -9.53 -9.83
CA TYR A 154 22.74 -9.51 -8.50
C TYR A 154 23.66 -8.29 -8.35
N HIS A 155 23.30 -7.36 -7.47
CA HIS A 155 24.16 -6.25 -7.10
C HIS A 155 24.75 -6.51 -5.72
N MET A 156 26.06 -6.79 -5.66
CA MET A 156 26.79 -6.60 -4.42
C MET A 156 27.33 -5.17 -4.41
N THR A 157 26.80 -4.34 -3.52
CA THR A 157 27.47 -3.10 -3.12
C THR A 157 28.60 -3.50 -2.20
N THR A 158 29.84 -3.29 -2.63
CA THR A 158 31.00 -3.29 -1.76
C THR A 158 31.04 -2.01 -0.95
#